data_6901a75a907866822c10d96e28003eee
#
_entry.id   6901a75a907866822c10d96e28003eee
#
_cell.length_a   1.000
_cell.length_b   1.000
_cell.length_c   1.000
_cell.angle_alpha   90.00
_cell.angle_beta   90.00
_cell.angle_gamma   90.00
#
_symmetry.space_group_name_H-M   'P 1'
#
loop_
_entity.id
_entity.type
_entity.pdbx_description
1 polymer ?
#
loop_
_entity_poly.entity_id
_entity_poly.type
_entity_poly.pdbx_seq_one_letter_code
_entity_poly.pdbx_strand_id
1 'polypeptide(L)'
;MRLDLDSLRGSVLTDAGISVPTFDVERMRSQAHDHPRWMHIGPGNLFRVHIARLAQDVMNSGAEQCGVAVVAQRSPQRLDRGLGDHDLLTLGVTSHADGHTDFGAIASISEGLAYRRTDDFRRITGIACADSLQLITLTITEKGYQLTGYDGSFQDAVVEDLGRDPMTDAMSTTMALVAALLVQRSHAGATPVALVSCDNFSHNGDELRTSVLTIAEEWEKRGTIDHEVVEWISEKVAFPISVIDKITPAPSQKVADQLCLLYTSPSPRDRTRSR
;
A
#
# COMPACT_ATOMS: atom_id res chain seq x y z
N MET A 1 -14.58 3.32 23.14
CA MET A 1 -14.48 2.10 22.32
C MET A 1 -13.19 2.16 21.52
N ARG A 2 -12.44 1.09 21.41
CA ARG A 2 -11.23 0.99 20.59
C ARG A 2 -11.55 0.17 19.35
N LEU A 3 -11.03 0.56 18.18
CA LEU A 3 -11.09 -0.26 16.98
C LEU A 3 -9.93 -1.25 17.03
N ASP A 4 -10.23 -2.51 17.29
CA ASP A 4 -9.31 -3.64 17.36
C ASP A 4 -10.01 -4.94 16.98
N LEU A 5 -9.28 -6.05 16.89
CA LEU A 5 -9.86 -7.35 16.51
C LEU A 5 -10.95 -7.83 17.51
N ASP A 6 -10.82 -7.50 18.76
CA ASP A 6 -11.83 -7.89 19.77
C ASP A 6 -13.15 -7.17 19.53
N SER A 7 -13.10 -5.90 19.09
CA SER A 7 -14.30 -5.14 18.75
C SER A 7 -15.06 -5.69 17.53
N LEU A 8 -14.40 -6.41 16.63
CA LEU A 8 -15.05 -7.07 15.48
C LEU A 8 -15.85 -8.31 15.87
N ARG A 9 -15.47 -8.98 16.96
CA ARG A 9 -16.09 -10.25 17.40
C ARG A 9 -17.43 -10.07 18.12
N GLY A 10 -17.71 -8.85 18.60
CA GLY A 10 -18.94 -8.54 19.33
C GLY A 10 -19.95 -7.73 18.52
N SER A 11 -21.08 -7.37 19.16
CA SER A 11 -22.10 -6.52 18.53
C SER A 11 -21.81 -5.01 18.67
N VAL A 12 -20.75 -4.61 19.38
CA VAL A 12 -20.50 -3.20 19.74
C VAL A 12 -20.39 -2.29 18.51
N LEU A 13 -19.72 -2.75 17.44
CA LEU A 13 -19.61 -1.98 16.21
C LEU A 13 -20.94 -1.94 15.45
N THR A 14 -21.61 -3.07 15.32
CA THR A 14 -22.91 -3.17 14.62
C THR A 14 -24.01 -2.43 15.36
N ASP A 15 -24.04 -2.47 16.69
CA ASP A 15 -24.98 -1.72 17.54
C ASP A 15 -24.75 -0.20 17.39
N ALA A 16 -23.50 0.22 17.10
CA ALA A 16 -23.16 1.60 16.77
C ALA A 16 -23.40 1.98 15.31
N GLY A 17 -23.98 1.10 14.48
CA GLY A 17 -24.24 1.36 13.07
C GLY A 17 -22.99 1.27 12.18
N ILE A 18 -21.93 0.63 12.65
CA ILE A 18 -20.68 0.43 11.88
C ILE A 18 -20.75 -0.96 11.22
N SER A 19 -20.65 -1.00 9.89
CA SER A 19 -20.55 -2.26 9.17
C SER A 19 -19.21 -2.96 9.43
N VAL A 20 -19.24 -4.29 9.54
CA VAL A 20 -18.05 -5.12 9.79
C VAL A 20 -17.83 -6.09 8.64
N PRO A 21 -16.59 -6.62 8.45
CA PRO A 21 -16.33 -7.63 7.44
C PRO A 21 -17.17 -8.91 7.70
N THR A 22 -17.50 -9.63 6.63
CA THR A 22 -18.24 -10.91 6.71
C THR A 22 -17.34 -12.13 6.63
N PHE A 23 -16.04 -11.93 6.43
CA PHE A 23 -15.03 -13.00 6.39
C PHE A 23 -14.29 -13.09 7.73
N ASP A 24 -13.65 -14.24 7.97
CA ASP A 24 -12.76 -14.47 9.11
C ASP A 24 -11.42 -13.77 8.86
N VAL A 25 -11.16 -12.70 9.64
CA VAL A 25 -9.98 -11.84 9.50
C VAL A 25 -8.68 -12.59 9.85
N GLU A 26 -8.69 -13.45 10.87
CA GLU A 26 -7.50 -14.18 11.29
C GLU A 26 -7.12 -15.24 10.24
N ARG A 27 -8.11 -15.97 9.74
CA ARG A 27 -7.92 -16.92 8.66
C ARG A 27 -7.41 -16.24 7.38
N MET A 28 -7.99 -15.10 7.01
CA MET A 28 -7.55 -14.28 5.87
C MET A 28 -6.09 -13.89 6.01
N ARG A 29 -5.67 -13.42 7.19
CA ARG A 29 -4.27 -13.02 7.46
C ARG A 29 -3.32 -14.20 7.35
N SER A 30 -3.67 -15.36 7.91
CA SER A 30 -2.86 -16.58 7.79
C SER A 30 -2.71 -17.00 6.32
N GLN A 31 -3.80 -17.01 5.56
CA GLN A 31 -3.75 -17.37 4.14
C GLN A 31 -2.91 -16.39 3.32
N ALA A 32 -3.05 -15.09 3.57
CA ALA A 32 -2.26 -14.06 2.88
C ALA A 32 -0.78 -14.10 3.28
N HIS A 33 -0.46 -14.52 4.51
CA HIS A 33 0.91 -14.71 4.95
C HIS A 33 1.58 -15.86 4.17
N ASP A 34 0.90 -17.00 4.05
CA ASP A 34 1.44 -18.18 3.39
C ASP A 34 1.43 -18.05 1.86
N HIS A 35 0.42 -17.40 1.30
CA HIS A 35 0.19 -17.24 -0.13
C HIS A 35 -0.20 -15.80 -0.47
N PRO A 36 0.73 -14.82 -0.35
CA PRO A 36 0.44 -13.42 -0.63
C PRO A 36 0.05 -13.24 -2.11
N ARG A 37 -1.07 -12.54 -2.35
CA ARG A 37 -1.58 -12.26 -3.71
C ARG A 37 -1.53 -10.80 -4.10
N TRP A 38 -1.58 -9.91 -3.12
CA TRP A 38 -1.59 -8.47 -3.34
C TRP A 38 -0.70 -7.75 -2.34
N MET A 39 0.28 -6.99 -2.84
CA MET A 39 1.10 -6.07 -2.07
C MET A 39 0.76 -4.63 -2.46
N HIS A 40 0.66 -3.73 -1.50
CA HIS A 40 0.43 -2.30 -1.74
C HIS A 40 1.54 -1.45 -1.14
N ILE A 41 2.06 -0.48 -1.89
CA ILE A 41 3.08 0.46 -1.43
C ILE A 41 2.43 1.83 -1.21
N GLY A 42 2.43 2.30 0.04
CA GLY A 42 1.87 3.59 0.42
C GLY A 42 0.63 3.50 1.33
N PRO A 43 0.78 3.40 2.68
CA PRO A 43 -0.33 3.26 3.63
C PRO A 43 -1.06 4.59 3.87
N GLY A 44 -1.29 5.38 2.81
CA GLY A 44 -1.99 6.66 2.87
C GLY A 44 -3.50 6.53 3.05
N ASN A 45 -4.22 7.67 3.17
CA ASN A 45 -5.67 7.67 3.33
C ASN A 45 -6.37 7.02 2.15
N LEU A 46 -5.94 7.30 0.91
CA LEU A 46 -6.55 6.72 -0.29
C LEU A 46 -6.49 5.19 -0.24
N PHE A 47 -5.35 4.61 0.11
CA PHE A 47 -5.25 3.17 0.30
C PHE A 47 -6.20 2.69 1.39
N ARG A 48 -6.10 3.25 2.60
CA ARG A 48 -6.80 2.73 3.79
C ARG A 48 -8.32 2.75 3.69
N VAL A 49 -8.90 3.81 3.09
CA VAL A 49 -10.36 4.00 3.08
C VAL A 49 -11.01 3.70 1.73
N HIS A 50 -10.23 3.58 0.65
CA HIS A 50 -10.77 3.25 -0.67
C HIS A 50 -10.25 1.91 -1.19
N ILE A 51 -8.94 1.77 -1.42
CA ILE A 51 -8.39 0.54 -2.03
C ILE A 51 -8.55 -0.67 -1.10
N ALA A 52 -8.25 -0.52 0.19
CA ALA A 52 -8.48 -1.57 1.17
C ALA A 52 -9.99 -1.88 1.34
N ARG A 53 -10.87 -0.89 1.15
CA ARG A 53 -12.33 -1.14 1.15
C ARG A 53 -12.75 -1.96 -0.06
N LEU A 54 -12.24 -1.67 -1.26
CA LEU A 54 -12.50 -2.48 -2.47
C LEU A 54 -12.02 -3.92 -2.27
N ALA A 55 -10.81 -4.11 -1.72
CA ALA A 55 -10.33 -5.44 -1.38
C ALA A 55 -11.28 -6.17 -0.41
N GLN A 56 -11.78 -5.47 0.62
CA GLN A 56 -12.76 -6.02 1.56
C GLN A 56 -14.08 -6.39 0.88
N ASP A 57 -14.59 -5.56 -0.05
CA ASP A 57 -15.85 -5.84 -0.75
C ASP A 57 -15.72 -7.09 -1.63
N VAL A 58 -14.55 -7.29 -2.27
CA VAL A 58 -14.24 -8.53 -3.02
C VAL A 58 -14.19 -9.75 -2.09
N MET A 59 -13.57 -9.61 -0.90
CA MET A 59 -13.54 -10.69 0.09
C MET A 59 -14.92 -10.98 0.69
N ASN A 60 -15.71 -9.95 0.97
CA ASN A 60 -17.09 -10.10 1.45
C ASN A 60 -17.99 -10.84 0.45
N SER A 61 -17.70 -10.71 -0.86
CA SER A 61 -18.39 -11.47 -1.91
C SER A 61 -17.97 -12.94 -2.00
N GLY A 62 -16.89 -13.32 -1.32
CA GLY A 62 -16.30 -14.65 -1.39
C GLY A 62 -15.41 -14.89 -2.62
N ALA A 63 -15.18 -13.89 -3.47
CA ALA A 63 -14.36 -14.02 -4.68
C ALA A 63 -12.85 -14.04 -4.38
N GLU A 64 -12.42 -13.55 -3.23
CA GLU A 64 -11.03 -13.60 -2.76
C GLU A 64 -11.01 -13.96 -1.27
N GLN A 65 -9.89 -14.55 -0.82
CA GLN A 65 -9.68 -14.95 0.58
C GLN A 65 -8.38 -14.40 1.16
N CYS A 66 -7.54 -13.75 0.34
CA CYS A 66 -6.27 -13.17 0.75
C CYS A 66 -6.38 -11.65 0.86
N GLY A 67 -5.94 -11.12 1.99
CA GLY A 67 -5.85 -9.68 2.22
C GLY A 67 -4.65 -9.03 1.54
N VAL A 68 -4.49 -7.74 1.79
CA VAL A 68 -3.44 -6.90 1.21
C VAL A 68 -2.28 -6.74 2.19
N ALA A 69 -1.06 -7.09 1.79
CA ALA A 69 0.15 -6.72 2.51
C ALA A 69 0.51 -5.26 2.18
N VAL A 70 0.53 -4.38 3.18
CA VAL A 70 0.82 -2.96 2.95
C VAL A 70 2.24 -2.60 3.39
N VAL A 71 2.95 -1.87 2.53
CA VAL A 71 4.34 -1.45 2.71
C VAL A 71 4.44 0.05 2.93
N ALA A 72 5.03 0.45 4.07
CA ALA A 72 5.43 1.83 4.35
C ALA A 72 6.91 2.01 4.04
N GLN A 73 7.25 2.70 2.95
CA GLN A 73 8.64 2.92 2.56
C GLN A 73 9.35 3.93 3.45
N ARG A 74 8.69 5.07 3.77
CA ARG A 74 9.38 6.24 4.36
C ARG A 74 9.24 6.38 5.87
N SER A 75 8.12 5.98 6.46
CA SER A 75 7.80 6.29 7.86
C SER A 75 7.18 5.09 8.59
N PRO A 76 8.02 4.27 9.24
CA PRO A 76 7.54 3.20 10.11
C PRO A 76 6.56 3.69 11.17
N GLN A 77 6.82 4.88 11.75
CA GLN A 77 5.99 5.46 12.81
C GLN A 77 4.57 5.82 12.34
N ARG A 78 4.39 6.17 11.05
CA ARG A 78 3.06 6.40 10.48
C ARG A 78 2.29 5.11 10.29
N LEU A 79 2.98 4.04 9.93
CA LEU A 79 2.38 2.72 9.83
C LEU A 79 1.89 2.26 11.21
N ASP A 80 2.76 2.35 12.23
CA ASP A 80 2.43 1.94 13.58
C ASP A 80 1.22 2.70 14.12
N ARG A 81 1.26 4.03 14.12
CA ARG A 81 0.16 4.89 14.62
C ARG A 81 -1.11 4.81 13.78
N GLY A 82 -0.98 4.61 12.48
CA GLY A 82 -2.13 4.62 11.56
C GLY A 82 -2.83 3.29 11.41
N LEU A 83 -2.12 2.20 11.64
CA LEU A 83 -2.60 0.84 11.44
C LEU A 83 -2.21 -0.08 12.60
N GLY A 84 -0.95 -0.08 13.05
CA GLY A 84 -0.45 -0.99 14.08
C GLY A 84 -1.19 -0.84 15.41
N ASP A 85 -1.43 0.39 15.85
CA ASP A 85 -2.16 0.67 17.09
C ASP A 85 -3.64 0.22 17.06
N HIS A 86 -4.15 -0.18 15.89
CA HIS A 86 -5.53 -0.60 15.63
C HIS A 86 -5.62 -1.98 14.98
N ASP A 87 -4.68 -2.87 15.24
CA ASP A 87 -4.65 -4.23 14.68
C ASP A 87 -4.82 -4.25 13.14
N LEU A 88 -4.24 -3.28 12.43
CA LEU A 88 -4.37 -3.06 10.97
C LEU A 88 -5.81 -2.74 10.51
N LEU A 89 -6.70 -2.39 11.42
CA LEU A 89 -8.04 -1.97 11.08
C LEU A 89 -8.10 -0.47 10.76
N THR A 90 -9.03 -0.09 9.91
CA THR A 90 -9.33 1.31 9.59
C THR A 90 -10.83 1.54 9.67
N LEU A 91 -11.26 2.66 10.25
CA LEU A 91 -12.63 3.10 10.14
C LEU A 91 -12.80 3.93 8.86
N GLY A 92 -13.51 3.39 7.90
CA GLY A 92 -13.93 4.08 6.69
C GLY A 92 -15.20 4.88 6.92
N VAL A 93 -15.23 6.12 6.40
CA VAL A 93 -16.39 7.00 6.46
C VAL A 93 -16.74 7.43 5.04
N THR A 94 -17.95 7.14 4.59
CA THR A 94 -18.45 7.52 3.27
C THR A 94 -19.60 8.51 3.44
N SER A 95 -19.42 9.74 2.95
CA SER A 95 -20.47 10.74 2.92
C SER A 95 -21.15 10.74 1.55
N HIS A 96 -22.46 10.64 1.54
CA HIS A 96 -23.30 10.64 0.35
C HIS A 96 -23.86 12.04 0.04
N ALA A 97 -24.25 12.26 -1.22
CA ALA A 97 -24.77 13.55 -1.68
C ALA A 97 -26.09 13.97 -0.99
N ASP A 98 -26.86 13.00 -0.49
CA ASP A 98 -28.11 13.20 0.26
C ASP A 98 -27.86 13.57 1.74
N GLY A 99 -26.57 13.64 2.17
CA GLY A 99 -26.18 13.94 3.54
C GLY A 99 -26.10 12.71 4.45
N HIS A 100 -26.41 11.50 3.95
CA HIS A 100 -26.19 10.27 4.70
C HIS A 100 -24.70 9.97 4.84
N THR A 101 -24.31 9.32 5.95
CA THR A 101 -22.93 8.94 6.24
C THR A 101 -22.87 7.49 6.67
N ASP A 102 -22.15 6.67 5.91
CA ASP A 102 -21.87 5.29 6.25
C ASP A 102 -20.56 5.16 7.01
N PHE A 103 -20.55 4.29 8.00
CA PHE A 103 -19.37 3.89 8.75
C PHE A 103 -19.09 2.41 8.54
N GLY A 104 -17.83 2.05 8.29
CA GLY A 104 -17.43 0.67 8.12
C GLY A 104 -16.04 0.37 8.68
N ALA A 105 -15.91 -0.72 9.40
CA ALA A 105 -14.63 -1.25 9.82
C ALA A 105 -14.00 -1.99 8.63
N ILE A 106 -12.82 -1.54 8.19
CA ILE A 106 -12.04 -2.12 7.11
C ILE A 106 -10.96 -2.99 7.72
N ALA A 107 -10.95 -4.28 7.40
CA ALA A 107 -10.07 -5.31 7.96
C ALA A 107 -9.33 -6.13 6.89
N SER A 108 -9.31 -5.65 5.65
CA SER A 108 -8.70 -6.33 4.50
C SER A 108 -7.18 -6.32 4.48
N ILE A 109 -6.53 -5.60 5.41
CA ILE A 109 -5.07 -5.55 5.50
C ILE A 109 -4.59 -6.79 6.26
N SER A 110 -3.77 -7.60 5.59
CA SER A 110 -3.21 -8.82 6.18
C SER A 110 -1.94 -8.55 6.98
N GLU A 111 -1.04 -7.75 6.44
CA GLU A 111 0.25 -7.39 7.05
C GLU A 111 0.55 -5.91 6.86
N GLY A 112 1.19 -5.30 7.87
CA GLY A 112 1.71 -3.94 7.80
C GLY A 112 3.23 -3.98 7.95
N LEU A 113 3.97 -3.64 6.90
CA LEU A 113 5.41 -3.81 6.80
C LEU A 113 6.11 -2.46 6.61
N ALA A 114 7.17 -2.21 7.38
CA ALA A 114 7.97 -1.00 7.28
C ALA A 114 9.30 -1.30 6.57
N TYR A 115 9.46 -0.85 5.34
CA TYR A 115 10.61 -1.14 4.48
C TYR A 115 11.98 -0.88 5.12
N ARG A 116 12.05 0.05 6.07
CA ARG A 116 13.30 0.39 6.79
C ARG A 116 13.61 -0.51 8.00
N ARG A 117 12.78 -1.50 8.30
CA ARG A 117 13.03 -2.52 9.32
C ARG A 117 13.60 -3.77 8.67
N THR A 118 14.67 -4.31 9.23
CA THR A 118 15.40 -5.45 8.62
C THR A 118 14.52 -6.68 8.42
N ASP A 119 13.69 -7.04 9.38
CA ASP A 119 12.83 -8.22 9.27
C ASP A 119 11.68 -7.99 8.28
N ASP A 120 11.09 -6.78 8.29
CA ASP A 120 10.06 -6.38 7.33
C ASP A 120 10.63 -6.33 5.90
N PHE A 121 11.88 -5.87 5.73
CA PHE A 121 12.55 -5.87 4.43
C PHE A 121 12.65 -7.28 3.83
N ARG A 122 13.10 -8.25 4.64
CA ARG A 122 13.14 -9.66 4.21
C ARG A 122 11.75 -10.19 3.85
N ARG A 123 10.74 -9.82 4.65
CA ARG A 123 9.36 -10.23 4.38
C ARG A 123 8.83 -9.61 3.08
N ILE A 124 9.07 -8.33 2.83
CA ILE A 124 8.69 -7.63 1.60
C ILE A 124 9.33 -8.30 0.37
N THR A 125 10.63 -8.60 0.44
CA THR A 125 11.34 -9.36 -0.60
C THR A 125 10.72 -10.75 -0.81
N GLY A 126 10.45 -11.46 0.29
CA GLY A 126 9.80 -12.78 0.21
C GLY A 126 8.42 -12.73 -0.45
N ILE A 127 7.60 -11.71 -0.14
CA ILE A 127 6.32 -11.47 -0.80
C ILE A 127 6.53 -11.18 -2.30
N ALA A 128 7.47 -10.28 -2.63
CA ALA A 128 7.75 -9.92 -4.01
C ALA A 128 8.20 -11.11 -4.88
N CYS A 129 8.93 -12.06 -4.28
CA CYS A 129 9.41 -13.26 -4.96
C CYS A 129 8.43 -14.45 -4.90
N ALA A 130 7.30 -14.34 -4.21
CA ALA A 130 6.31 -15.41 -4.13
C ALA A 130 5.58 -15.59 -5.47
N ASP A 131 5.46 -16.85 -5.95
CA ASP A 131 4.70 -17.17 -7.16
C ASP A 131 3.22 -16.82 -7.06
N SER A 132 2.68 -16.84 -5.85
CA SER A 132 1.29 -16.47 -5.58
C SER A 132 0.99 -14.99 -5.76
N LEU A 133 2.01 -14.10 -5.72
CA LEU A 133 1.82 -12.66 -5.88
C LEU A 133 1.42 -12.32 -7.32
N GLN A 134 0.28 -11.67 -7.46
CA GLN A 134 -0.32 -11.30 -8.74
C GLN A 134 -0.32 -9.78 -8.98
N LEU A 135 -0.35 -9.00 -7.89
CA LEU A 135 -0.61 -7.56 -7.97
C LEU A 135 0.28 -6.79 -6.99
N ILE A 136 0.97 -5.77 -7.50
CA ILE A 136 1.63 -4.73 -6.71
C ILE A 136 0.98 -3.40 -7.06
N THR A 137 0.39 -2.71 -6.09
CA THR A 137 -0.26 -1.41 -6.29
C THR A 137 0.45 -0.30 -5.53
N LEU A 138 0.35 0.95 -6.00
CA LEU A 138 1.03 2.10 -5.42
C LEU A 138 0.08 3.29 -5.22
N THR A 139 0.25 3.98 -4.08
CA THR A 139 -0.30 5.33 -3.85
C THR A 139 0.80 6.21 -3.27
N ILE A 140 1.55 6.91 -4.13
CA ILE A 140 2.79 7.61 -3.75
C ILE A 140 2.83 9.08 -4.17
N THR A 141 1.81 9.55 -4.87
CA THR A 141 1.71 10.86 -5.52
C THR A 141 2.61 11.01 -6.78
N GLU A 142 2.20 11.85 -7.71
CA GLU A 142 2.88 12.08 -8.99
C GLU A 142 4.40 12.34 -8.86
N LYS A 143 4.80 13.09 -7.84
CA LYS A 143 6.23 13.36 -7.59
C LYS A 143 7.07 12.12 -7.28
N GLY A 144 6.44 11.03 -6.84
CA GLY A 144 7.14 9.79 -6.52
C GLY A 144 7.62 9.02 -7.75
N TYR A 145 7.10 9.36 -8.94
CA TYR A 145 7.49 8.76 -10.22
C TYR A 145 8.64 9.50 -10.90
N GLN A 146 8.85 10.78 -10.57
CA GLN A 146 9.84 11.63 -11.20
C GLN A 146 11.27 11.21 -10.82
N LEU A 147 12.07 10.84 -11.81
CA LEU A 147 13.47 10.45 -11.62
C LEU A 147 14.43 11.63 -11.80
N THR A 148 14.04 12.63 -12.60
CA THR A 148 14.90 13.75 -12.99
C THR A 148 14.42 15.08 -12.43
N GLY A 149 15.35 16.02 -12.28
CA GLY A 149 15.08 17.42 -11.99
C GLY A 149 14.67 18.20 -13.25
N TYR A 150 14.45 19.51 -13.08
CA TYR A 150 14.09 20.42 -14.19
C TYR A 150 15.21 20.57 -15.23
N ASP A 151 16.45 20.29 -14.88
CA ASP A 151 17.62 20.32 -15.76
C ASP A 151 17.82 19.02 -16.54
N GLY A 152 16.95 18.02 -16.34
CA GLY A 152 17.03 16.71 -16.97
C GLY A 152 18.02 15.74 -16.31
N SER A 153 18.79 16.17 -15.28
CA SER A 153 19.67 15.29 -14.54
C SER A 153 18.88 14.43 -13.53
N PHE A 154 19.36 13.23 -13.22
CA PHE A 154 18.77 12.44 -12.14
C PHE A 154 18.85 13.17 -10.80
N GLN A 155 17.78 13.05 -10.01
CA GLN A 155 17.77 13.55 -8.62
C GLN A 155 18.82 12.81 -7.77
N ASP A 156 19.44 13.49 -6.80
CA ASP A 156 20.51 12.92 -5.95
C ASP A 156 20.11 11.58 -5.32
N ALA A 157 18.88 11.45 -4.84
CA ALA A 157 18.39 10.21 -4.24
C ALA A 157 18.28 9.05 -5.27
N VAL A 158 18.01 9.36 -6.53
CA VAL A 158 18.01 8.38 -7.63
C VAL A 158 19.44 7.98 -7.95
N VAL A 159 20.36 8.94 -8.06
CA VAL A 159 21.79 8.68 -8.28
C VAL A 159 22.37 7.77 -7.19
N GLU A 160 22.01 8.03 -5.92
CA GLU A 160 22.39 7.17 -4.80
C GLU A 160 21.86 5.74 -4.96
N ASP A 161 20.57 5.58 -5.30
CA ASP A 161 19.96 4.27 -5.50
C ASP A 161 20.57 3.52 -6.70
N LEU A 162 20.92 4.23 -7.79
CA LEU A 162 21.60 3.64 -8.94
C LEU A 162 23.02 3.12 -8.61
N GLY A 163 23.61 3.56 -7.51
CA GLY A 163 24.90 3.04 -6.99
C GLY A 163 24.77 1.85 -6.05
N ARG A 164 23.55 1.42 -5.73
CA ARG A 164 23.25 0.31 -4.81
C ARG A 164 23.01 -1.00 -5.54
N ASP A 165 23.23 -2.10 -4.84
CA ASP A 165 22.86 -3.43 -5.32
C ASP A 165 21.36 -3.70 -5.13
N PRO A 166 20.56 -3.87 -6.20
CA PRO A 166 19.13 -4.13 -6.10
C PRO A 166 18.80 -5.47 -5.42
N MET A 167 19.76 -6.38 -5.28
CA MET A 167 19.55 -7.67 -4.63
C MET A 167 19.64 -7.59 -3.11
N THR A 168 20.42 -6.67 -2.57
CA THR A 168 20.79 -6.66 -1.14
C THR A 168 20.52 -5.35 -0.43
N ASP A 169 20.54 -4.24 -1.15
CA ASP A 169 20.48 -2.91 -0.53
C ASP A 169 19.05 -2.35 -0.47
N ALA A 170 18.80 -1.58 0.58
CA ALA A 170 17.53 -0.87 0.70
C ALA A 170 17.55 0.43 -0.12
N MET A 171 16.56 0.59 -0.99
CA MET A 171 16.39 1.75 -1.86
C MET A 171 15.77 2.95 -1.13
N SER A 172 16.14 4.16 -1.54
CA SER A 172 15.65 5.42 -0.97
C SER A 172 14.41 5.94 -1.68
N THR A 173 14.32 5.76 -3.00
CA THR A 173 13.19 6.17 -3.83
C THR A 173 12.21 5.04 -4.04
N THR A 174 10.95 5.36 -4.31
CA THR A 174 9.92 4.31 -4.52
C THR A 174 10.14 3.61 -5.85
N MET A 175 10.57 4.32 -6.89
CA MET A 175 10.79 3.71 -8.19
C MET A 175 11.96 2.72 -8.15
N ALA A 176 13.07 3.07 -7.46
CA ALA A 176 14.18 2.15 -7.27
C ALA A 176 13.78 0.94 -6.38
N LEU A 177 12.96 1.16 -5.34
CA LEU A 177 12.41 0.05 -4.55
C LEU A 177 11.64 -0.92 -5.44
N VAL A 178 10.71 -0.40 -6.24
CA VAL A 178 9.87 -1.26 -7.10
C VAL A 178 10.71 -1.98 -8.14
N ALA A 179 11.64 -1.27 -8.79
CA ALA A 179 12.57 -1.86 -9.76
C ALA A 179 13.41 -2.98 -9.11
N ALA A 180 13.96 -2.76 -7.90
CA ALA A 180 14.71 -3.77 -7.15
C ALA A 180 13.88 -5.01 -6.81
N LEU A 181 12.61 -4.84 -6.40
CA LEU A 181 11.71 -5.96 -6.14
C LEU A 181 11.43 -6.78 -7.42
N LEU A 182 11.33 -6.13 -8.57
CA LEU A 182 11.17 -6.82 -9.86
C LEU A 182 12.45 -7.54 -10.29
N VAL A 183 13.63 -6.95 -10.05
CA VAL A 183 14.93 -7.60 -10.26
C VAL A 183 15.02 -8.88 -9.42
N GLN A 184 14.74 -8.78 -8.12
CA GLN A 184 14.75 -9.94 -7.20
C GLN A 184 13.75 -11.01 -7.63
N ARG A 185 12.54 -10.59 -8.07
CA ARG A 185 11.50 -11.50 -8.58
C ARG A 185 11.94 -12.24 -9.85
N SER A 186 12.57 -11.55 -10.80
CA SER A 186 13.13 -12.13 -12.02
C SER A 186 14.20 -13.18 -11.69
N HIS A 187 15.15 -12.85 -10.79
CA HIS A 187 16.18 -13.77 -10.34
C HIS A 187 15.62 -14.98 -9.58
N ALA A 188 14.52 -14.82 -8.86
CA ALA A 188 13.83 -15.92 -8.20
C ALA A 188 13.09 -16.86 -9.18
N GLY A 189 12.99 -16.49 -10.46
CA GLY A 189 12.24 -17.23 -11.46
C GLY A 189 10.73 -17.24 -11.23
N ALA A 190 10.21 -16.26 -10.45
CA ALA A 190 8.81 -16.18 -10.10
C ALA A 190 7.93 -15.71 -11.28
N THR A 191 6.65 -16.06 -11.21
CA THR A 191 5.68 -15.74 -12.27
C THR A 191 5.53 -14.22 -12.50
N PRO A 192 5.14 -13.74 -13.69
CA PRO A 192 4.90 -12.32 -13.94
C PRO A 192 3.86 -11.71 -12.98
N VAL A 193 3.95 -10.39 -12.78
CA VAL A 193 3.09 -9.62 -11.88
C VAL A 193 2.54 -8.38 -12.59
N ALA A 194 1.37 -7.90 -12.17
CA ALA A 194 0.88 -6.59 -12.57
C ALA A 194 1.32 -5.52 -11.56
N LEU A 195 1.89 -4.43 -12.07
CA LEU A 195 2.29 -3.26 -11.30
C LEU A 195 1.37 -2.09 -11.63
N VAL A 196 0.59 -1.63 -10.67
CA VAL A 196 -0.51 -0.69 -10.91
C VAL A 196 -0.34 0.59 -10.09
N SER A 197 -0.20 1.71 -10.76
CA SER A 197 -0.34 3.02 -10.11
C SER A 197 -1.80 3.25 -9.76
N CYS A 198 -2.09 3.60 -8.52
CA CYS A 198 -3.40 4.04 -8.05
C CYS A 198 -3.41 5.55 -7.75
N ASP A 199 -2.50 6.31 -8.34
CA ASP A 199 -2.43 7.76 -8.22
C ASP A 199 -3.23 8.44 -9.32
N ASN A 200 -3.88 9.58 -8.98
CA ASN A 200 -4.82 10.25 -9.87
C ASN A 200 -4.11 11.23 -10.82
N PHE A 201 -3.49 10.70 -11.86
CA PHE A 201 -2.96 11.47 -12.99
C PHE A 201 -3.04 10.66 -14.29
N SER A 202 -3.04 11.36 -15.42
CA SER A 202 -3.18 10.73 -16.75
C SER A 202 -1.99 9.86 -17.09
N HIS A 203 -2.23 8.72 -17.75
CA HIS A 203 -1.19 7.78 -18.21
C HIS A 203 -0.28 7.27 -17.07
N ASN A 204 -0.83 7.12 -15.87
CA ASN A 204 -0.08 6.70 -14.68
C ASN A 204 0.64 5.35 -14.83
N GLY A 205 0.07 4.41 -15.58
CA GLY A 205 0.71 3.12 -15.90
C GLY A 205 1.92 3.28 -16.82
N ASP A 206 1.82 4.16 -17.83
CA ASP A 206 2.93 4.44 -18.76
C ASP A 206 4.09 5.12 -18.04
N GLU A 207 3.80 6.10 -17.17
CA GLU A 207 4.80 6.78 -16.36
C GLU A 207 5.49 5.81 -15.37
N LEU A 208 4.71 4.95 -14.73
CA LEU A 208 5.24 3.90 -13.85
C LEU A 208 6.17 2.96 -14.60
N ARG A 209 5.77 2.50 -15.78
CA ARG A 209 6.58 1.65 -16.65
C ARG A 209 7.88 2.34 -17.04
N THR A 210 7.78 3.58 -17.52
CA THR A 210 8.95 4.37 -17.95
C THR A 210 9.94 4.54 -16.81
N SER A 211 9.48 4.93 -15.62
CA SER A 211 10.35 5.16 -14.47
C SER A 211 11.04 3.89 -13.97
N VAL A 212 10.30 2.76 -13.92
CA VAL A 212 10.86 1.47 -13.50
C VAL A 212 11.90 0.97 -14.52
N LEU A 213 11.59 1.03 -15.82
CA LEU A 213 12.52 0.59 -16.87
C LEU A 213 13.75 1.48 -16.93
N THR A 214 13.62 2.80 -16.79
CA THR A 214 14.78 3.72 -16.76
C THR A 214 15.76 3.32 -15.65
N ILE A 215 15.28 2.98 -14.46
CA ILE A 215 16.15 2.52 -13.36
C ILE A 215 16.81 1.17 -13.70
N ALA A 216 16.05 0.22 -14.22
CA ALA A 216 16.59 -1.09 -14.59
C ALA A 216 17.65 -0.97 -15.71
N GLU A 217 17.39 -0.18 -16.74
CA GLU A 217 18.34 0.09 -17.83
C GLU A 217 19.62 0.80 -17.32
N GLU A 218 19.51 1.70 -16.35
CA GLU A 218 20.68 2.33 -15.75
C GLU A 218 21.52 1.35 -14.92
N TRP A 219 20.89 0.41 -14.20
CA TRP A 219 21.59 -0.69 -13.53
C TRP A 219 22.26 -1.63 -14.54
N GLU A 220 21.61 -1.96 -15.66
CA GLU A 220 22.21 -2.74 -16.75
C GLU A 220 23.45 -2.04 -17.33
N LYS A 221 23.34 -0.76 -17.71
CA LYS A 221 24.45 0.05 -18.21
C LYS A 221 25.66 0.09 -17.28
N ARG A 222 25.42 -0.02 -15.97
CA ARG A 222 26.45 -0.08 -14.92
C ARG A 222 26.97 -1.49 -14.68
N GLY A 223 26.39 -2.51 -15.32
CA GLY A 223 26.74 -3.90 -15.10
C GLY A 223 26.26 -4.47 -13.75
N THR A 224 25.27 -3.83 -13.13
CA THR A 224 24.71 -4.28 -11.85
C THR A 224 23.69 -5.41 -12.06
N ILE A 225 22.96 -5.39 -13.16
CA ILE A 225 22.02 -6.46 -13.56
C ILE A 225 22.25 -6.85 -15.01
N ASP A 226 21.80 -8.04 -15.40
CA ASP A 226 21.91 -8.57 -16.75
C ASP A 226 20.78 -8.05 -17.64
N HIS A 227 21.02 -8.01 -18.97
CA HIS A 227 20.05 -7.59 -19.98
C HIS A 227 18.73 -8.37 -19.91
N GLU A 228 18.81 -9.68 -19.67
CA GLU A 228 17.66 -10.57 -19.56
C GLU A 228 16.66 -10.14 -18.47
N VAL A 229 17.14 -9.48 -17.41
CA VAL A 229 16.27 -8.94 -16.35
C VAL A 229 15.48 -7.73 -16.86
N VAL A 230 16.12 -6.84 -17.61
CA VAL A 230 15.45 -5.68 -18.22
C VAL A 230 14.41 -6.14 -19.24
N GLU A 231 14.76 -7.11 -20.09
CA GLU A 231 13.85 -7.72 -21.04
C GLU A 231 12.64 -8.37 -20.33
N TRP A 232 12.89 -9.13 -19.27
CA TRP A 232 11.83 -9.73 -18.46
C TRP A 232 10.88 -8.69 -17.86
N ILE A 233 11.40 -7.59 -17.29
CA ILE A 233 10.56 -6.49 -16.76
C ILE A 233 9.74 -5.87 -17.88
N SER A 234 10.36 -5.61 -19.03
CA SER A 234 9.72 -4.93 -20.16
C SER A 234 8.60 -5.75 -20.82
N GLU A 235 8.80 -7.09 -20.93
CA GLU A 235 7.90 -7.96 -21.68
C GLU A 235 6.89 -8.70 -20.81
N LYS A 236 7.25 -9.03 -19.57
CA LYS A 236 6.45 -9.92 -18.71
C LYS A 236 5.66 -9.16 -17.65
N VAL A 237 6.17 -8.03 -17.14
CA VAL A 237 5.44 -7.23 -16.14
C VAL A 237 4.38 -6.39 -16.82
N ALA A 238 3.14 -6.46 -16.32
CA ALA A 238 2.05 -5.65 -16.81
C ALA A 238 2.00 -4.29 -16.07
N PHE A 239 1.78 -3.20 -16.83
CA PHE A 239 1.66 -1.84 -16.30
C PHE A 239 0.32 -1.22 -16.74
N PRO A 240 -0.82 -1.68 -16.24
CA PRO A 240 -2.11 -1.16 -16.67
C PRO A 240 -2.31 0.29 -16.21
N ILE A 241 -2.96 1.09 -17.07
CA ILE A 241 -3.44 2.42 -16.72
C ILE A 241 -4.66 2.27 -15.81
N SER A 242 -4.70 3.03 -14.73
CA SER A 242 -5.83 3.07 -13.81
C SER A 242 -6.45 4.47 -13.76
N VAL A 243 -7.72 4.55 -13.37
CA VAL A 243 -8.39 5.82 -13.07
C VAL A 243 -8.97 5.73 -11.68
N ILE A 244 -8.42 6.53 -10.75
CA ILE A 244 -8.88 6.64 -9.37
C ILE A 244 -9.51 8.03 -9.20
N ASP A 245 -10.80 8.13 -9.43
CA ASP A 245 -11.57 9.37 -9.23
C ASP A 245 -12.20 9.39 -7.82
N LYS A 246 -11.32 9.42 -6.81
CA LYS A 246 -11.74 9.50 -5.40
C LYS A 246 -10.93 10.51 -4.63
N ILE A 247 -11.62 11.31 -3.83
CA ILE A 247 -11.02 12.25 -2.89
C ILE A 247 -11.19 11.67 -1.49
N THR A 248 -10.09 11.54 -0.75
CA THR A 248 -10.06 11.07 0.63
C THR A 248 -9.52 12.18 1.54
N PRO A 249 -10.33 13.23 1.83
CA PRO A 249 -9.90 14.32 2.68
C PRO A 249 -9.72 13.86 4.13
N ALA A 250 -9.04 14.68 4.92
CA ALA A 250 -9.07 14.50 6.37
C ALA A 250 -10.53 14.61 6.87
N PRO A 251 -10.93 13.83 7.91
CA PRO A 251 -12.28 13.90 8.46
C PRO A 251 -12.67 15.34 8.83
N SER A 252 -13.89 15.76 8.45
CA SER A 252 -14.42 17.05 8.90
C SER A 252 -14.69 17.03 10.41
N GLN A 253 -14.75 18.21 11.06
CA GLN A 253 -15.08 18.30 12.48
C GLN A 253 -16.43 17.62 12.79
N LYS A 254 -17.42 17.75 11.91
CA LYS A 254 -18.73 17.09 12.05
C LYS A 254 -18.60 15.57 12.10
N VAL A 255 -17.78 14.99 11.23
CA VAL A 255 -17.50 13.55 11.23
C VAL A 255 -16.73 13.15 12.48
N ALA A 256 -15.74 13.96 12.89
CA ALA A 256 -14.98 13.72 14.11
C ALA A 256 -15.91 13.76 15.35
N ASP A 257 -16.86 14.69 15.42
CA ASP A 257 -17.84 14.80 16.51
C ASP A 257 -18.79 13.58 16.53
N GLN A 258 -19.27 13.14 15.39
CA GLN A 258 -20.05 11.90 15.27
C GLN A 258 -19.24 10.68 15.74
N LEU A 259 -17.96 10.60 15.39
CA LEU A 259 -17.06 9.55 15.84
C LEU A 259 -16.72 9.67 17.33
N CYS A 260 -16.60 10.88 17.89
CA CYS A 260 -16.41 11.08 19.33
C CYS A 260 -17.59 10.59 20.17
N LEU A 261 -18.81 10.64 19.64
CA LEU A 261 -19.98 10.00 20.26
C LEU A 261 -19.86 8.47 20.28
N LEU A 262 -19.15 7.88 19.30
CA LEU A 262 -18.89 6.44 19.21
C LEU A 262 -17.60 6.04 19.93
N TYR A 263 -16.59 6.93 19.98
CA TYR A 263 -15.27 6.71 20.57
C TYR A 263 -15.05 7.67 21.75
N THR A 264 -15.17 7.22 22.95
CA THR A 264 -14.96 8.01 24.18
C THR A 264 -13.49 8.31 24.52
N SER A 265 -12.57 8.22 23.59
CA SER A 265 -11.16 8.57 23.79
C SER A 265 -10.81 9.88 23.10
N PRO A 266 -10.35 10.92 23.85
CA PRO A 266 -9.88 12.16 23.23
C PRO A 266 -8.64 11.88 22.35
N SER A 267 -8.64 12.42 21.12
CA SER A 267 -7.51 12.37 20.23
C SER A 267 -6.28 13.03 20.87
N PRO A 268 -5.05 12.51 20.67
CA PRO A 268 -3.83 13.18 21.11
C PRO A 268 -3.68 14.62 20.62
N ARG A 269 -4.38 15.01 19.54
CA ARG A 269 -4.43 16.41 19.03
C ARG A 269 -5.26 17.35 19.89
N ASP A 270 -6.18 16.84 20.71
CA ASP A 270 -7.02 17.68 21.58
C ASP A 270 -6.28 18.16 22.82
N ARG A 271 -5.19 17.47 23.22
CA ARG A 271 -4.33 17.86 24.34
C ARG A 271 -3.43 19.07 24.05
N THR A 272 -3.26 19.47 22.80
CA THR A 272 -2.38 20.59 22.42
C THR A 272 -3.10 21.90 22.20
N ARG A 273 -4.45 21.95 22.31
CA ARG A 273 -5.25 23.18 22.15
C ARG A 273 -5.70 23.85 23.45
N SER A 274 -5.35 23.31 24.62
CA SER A 274 -5.62 23.94 25.92
C SER A 274 -4.32 24.39 26.58
N ARG A 275 -3.67 25.42 25.99
CA ARG A 275 -2.74 26.37 26.65
C ARG A 275 -2.70 27.67 25.85
#